data_146177ef910d1c082a77d033f08d3873
#
_entry.id   146177ef910d1c082a77d033f08d3873
#
_cell.length_a   1.000
_cell.length_b   1.000
_cell.length_c   1.000
_cell.angle_alpha   90.00
_cell.angle_beta   90.00
_cell.angle_gamma   90.00
#
_symmetry.space_group_name_H-M   'P 1'
#
loop_
_entity.id
_entity.type
_entity.pdbx_description
1 polymer ?
#
loop_
_entity_poly.entity_id
_entity_poly.type
_entity_poly.pdbx_seq_one_letter_code
_entity_poly.pdbx_strand_id
1 'polypeptide(L)'
;MLLRLPRLHHGARQNPAVEPMSDVSRARKRTATRKRADGATGDPDTVNAMPSRFVLKSMNAIHKTLLTVSFGKVGWDAGKMPVLKLTTTGRKSGQKRLVMLTSPIQIGEPWVIVASKGGDDDHPAWFLNLQANPTVEVDIRGKKTTRTARIATSEERTTLWPEITAKYANYGGYQNKTDREIPLVFLELNS
;
A
#
# COMPACT_ATOMS: atom_id res chain seq x y z
N MET A 1 -34.59 -38.76 36.46
CA MET A 1 -35.03 -39.20 35.12
C MET A 1 -33.88 -39.01 34.17
N LEU A 2 -33.15 -40.12 33.97
CA LEU A 2 -31.91 -40.18 33.19
C LEU A 2 -32.26 -40.41 31.72
N LEU A 3 -31.85 -39.55 30.82
CA LEU A 3 -31.93 -39.81 29.39
C LEU A 3 -30.53 -40.01 28.80
N ARG A 4 -30.37 -41.23 28.26
CA ARG A 4 -29.15 -41.76 27.61
C ARG A 4 -28.88 -41.12 26.29
N LEU A 5 -27.57 -40.83 26.03
CA LEU A 5 -27.01 -40.51 24.73
C LEU A 5 -26.77 -41.78 23.90
N PRO A 6 -26.99 -41.80 22.60
CA PRO A 6 -26.53 -42.88 21.73
C PRO A 6 -25.11 -42.64 21.22
N ARG A 7 -24.29 -43.67 21.27
CA ARG A 7 -22.97 -43.79 20.63
C ARG A 7 -23.16 -43.95 19.12
N LEU A 8 -22.41 -43.27 18.34
CA LEU A 8 -22.26 -43.53 16.91
C LEU A 8 -20.83 -44.03 16.61
N HIS A 9 -20.84 -45.12 15.82
CA HIS A 9 -19.72 -45.95 15.46
C HIS A 9 -18.68 -45.30 14.56
N HIS A 10 -17.42 -45.68 14.79
CA HIS A 10 -16.28 -45.56 13.88
C HIS A 10 -16.54 -46.27 12.55
N GLY A 11 -16.32 -45.61 11.46
CA GLY A 11 -16.15 -46.15 10.11
C GLY A 11 -14.81 -45.74 9.55
N ALA A 12 -13.81 -46.58 9.70
CA ALA A 12 -12.54 -46.50 9.03
C ALA A 12 -12.76 -46.82 7.54
N ARG A 13 -12.33 -45.93 6.65
CA ARG A 13 -12.12 -46.27 5.24
C ARG A 13 -10.65 -46.11 4.87
N GLN A 14 -10.13 -47.25 4.43
CA GLN A 14 -8.79 -47.51 3.96
C GLN A 14 -8.51 -46.76 2.65
N ASN A 15 -7.30 -46.30 2.56
CA ASN A 15 -6.66 -45.68 1.39
C ASN A 15 -6.02 -46.80 0.56
N PRO A 16 -6.19 -46.90 -0.76
CA PRO A 16 -5.32 -47.72 -1.58
C PRO A 16 -4.14 -46.92 -2.12
N ALA A 17 -2.99 -47.53 -1.97
CA ALA A 17 -1.70 -47.14 -2.51
C ALA A 17 -1.71 -47.15 -4.06
N VAL A 18 -1.01 -46.17 -4.63
CA VAL A 18 -0.59 -46.23 -6.06
C VAL A 18 0.90 -46.12 -6.10
N GLU A 19 1.49 -47.15 -6.72
CA GLU A 19 2.91 -47.36 -6.93
C GLU A 19 3.53 -46.41 -7.97
N PRO A 20 4.89 -46.31 -8.02
CA PRO A 20 5.59 -45.44 -8.94
C PRO A 20 5.92 -46.18 -10.26
N MET A 21 5.74 -45.52 -11.37
CA MET A 21 6.28 -45.97 -12.65
C MET A 21 7.50 -45.15 -13.07
N SER A 22 8.54 -45.89 -13.25
CA SER A 22 9.88 -45.56 -13.72
C SER A 22 9.93 -45.16 -15.23
N ASP A 23 10.80 -44.21 -15.48
CA ASP A 23 11.83 -44.18 -16.52
C ASP A 23 11.44 -44.55 -17.97
N VAL A 24 11.60 -43.62 -18.92
CA VAL A 24 12.23 -43.87 -20.22
C VAL A 24 12.96 -42.62 -20.74
N SER A 25 14.21 -42.85 -20.85
CA SER A 25 15.28 -42.11 -21.51
C SER A 25 15.10 -41.89 -23.04
N ARG A 26 15.80 -40.87 -23.51
CA ARG A 26 16.50 -40.74 -24.81
C ARG A 26 16.00 -39.75 -25.85
N ALA A 27 16.77 -38.71 -25.90
CA ALA A 27 17.45 -38.15 -27.08
C ALA A 27 16.67 -37.83 -28.37
N ARG A 28 16.76 -36.59 -28.80
CA ARG A 28 17.39 -36.24 -30.09
C ARG A 28 17.59 -34.73 -30.24
N LYS A 29 18.87 -34.38 -30.43
CA LYS A 29 19.30 -33.09 -31.02
C LYS A 29 18.70 -32.97 -32.43
N ARG A 30 18.13 -31.81 -32.74
CA ARG A 30 18.13 -31.28 -34.11
C ARG A 30 18.21 -29.76 -34.06
N THR A 31 19.34 -29.27 -34.48
CA THR A 31 19.61 -27.91 -34.95
C THR A 31 18.71 -27.61 -36.15
N ALA A 32 18.02 -26.48 -36.09
CA ALA A 32 17.54 -25.82 -37.30
C ALA A 32 17.53 -24.31 -37.07
N THR A 33 18.48 -23.67 -37.69
CA THR A 33 18.55 -22.24 -37.96
C THR A 33 17.37 -21.83 -38.84
N ARG A 34 16.56 -20.84 -38.42
CA ARG A 34 15.75 -20.09 -39.39
C ARG A 34 15.43 -18.69 -38.91
N LYS A 35 16.11 -17.73 -39.50
CA LYS A 35 15.70 -16.49 -40.16
C LYS A 35 14.62 -15.61 -39.50
N ARG A 36 15.04 -14.37 -39.27
CA ARG A 36 14.26 -13.17 -38.97
C ARG A 36 12.97 -13.06 -39.79
N ALA A 37 11.91 -12.65 -39.09
CA ALA A 37 10.86 -11.82 -39.68
C ALA A 37 10.37 -10.87 -38.61
N ASP A 38 10.41 -9.59 -38.93
CA ASP A 38 9.92 -8.46 -38.14
C ASP A 38 8.39 -8.56 -37.98
N GLY A 39 7.90 -8.35 -36.79
CA GLY A 39 6.48 -8.24 -36.49
C GLY A 39 6.30 -7.66 -35.10
N ALA A 40 6.14 -6.34 -35.05
CA ALA A 40 5.77 -5.61 -33.83
C ALA A 40 4.39 -6.08 -33.38
N THR A 41 4.34 -6.88 -32.33
CA THR A 41 3.12 -7.09 -31.53
C THR A 41 3.43 -6.57 -30.14
N GLY A 42 2.81 -5.43 -29.81
CA GLY A 42 2.87 -4.87 -28.48
C GLY A 42 2.31 -5.86 -27.46
N ASP A 43 3.13 -6.16 -26.47
CA ASP A 43 2.82 -7.02 -25.35
C ASP A 43 1.75 -6.32 -24.47
N PRO A 44 0.57 -6.90 -24.25
CA PRO A 44 -0.48 -6.29 -23.44
C PRO A 44 -0.17 -6.26 -21.93
N ASP A 45 0.97 -6.82 -21.49
CA ASP A 45 1.33 -6.94 -20.06
C ASP A 45 2.12 -5.74 -19.49
N THR A 46 2.33 -4.67 -20.27
CA THR A 46 3.12 -3.50 -19.80
C THR A 46 2.35 -2.47 -18.98
N VAL A 47 1.08 -2.69 -18.64
CA VAL A 47 0.24 -1.63 -18.02
C VAL A 47 0.23 -1.66 -16.49
N ASN A 48 0.94 -2.57 -15.83
CA ASN A 48 0.91 -2.70 -14.35
C ASN A 48 2.28 -2.85 -13.67
N ALA A 49 3.34 -2.34 -14.29
CA ALA A 49 4.63 -2.28 -13.60
C ALA A 49 4.58 -1.28 -12.45
N MET A 50 4.71 -1.77 -11.20
CA MET A 50 4.92 -0.92 -10.03
C MET A 50 6.08 0.04 -10.27
N PRO A 51 5.94 1.31 -9.93
CA PRO A 51 7.10 2.18 -9.86
C PRO A 51 8.10 1.61 -8.85
N SER A 52 9.32 1.32 -9.30
CA SER A 52 10.38 0.80 -8.44
C SER A 52 10.59 1.71 -7.23
N ARG A 53 11.17 1.20 -6.13
CA ARG A 53 11.53 2.01 -4.95
C ARG A 53 12.34 3.26 -5.32
N PHE A 54 13.08 3.18 -6.42
CA PHE A 54 13.83 4.30 -6.99
C PHE A 54 12.90 5.34 -7.61
N VAL A 55 11.88 4.93 -8.36
CA VAL A 55 10.88 5.83 -8.97
C VAL A 55 10.07 6.55 -7.91
N LEU A 56 9.63 5.86 -6.85
CA LEU A 56 8.92 6.49 -5.73
C LEU A 56 9.80 7.50 -4.98
N LYS A 57 11.09 7.21 -4.78
CA LYS A 57 12.05 8.16 -4.20
C LYS A 57 12.29 9.35 -5.13
N SER A 58 12.41 9.11 -6.43
CA SER A 58 12.60 10.15 -7.46
C SER A 58 11.37 11.05 -7.58
N MET A 59 10.16 10.49 -7.60
CA MET A 59 8.91 11.26 -7.62
C MET A 59 8.78 12.16 -6.39
N ASN A 60 9.12 11.64 -5.20
CA ASN A 60 9.08 12.43 -3.97
C ASN A 60 10.16 13.55 -3.97
N ALA A 61 11.33 13.28 -4.53
CA ALA A 61 12.39 14.29 -4.70
C ALA A 61 11.99 15.36 -5.72
N ILE A 62 11.46 14.98 -6.89
CA ILE A 62 10.99 15.89 -7.94
C ILE A 62 9.86 16.77 -7.40
N HIS A 63 8.90 16.19 -6.71
CA HIS A 63 7.77 16.92 -6.13
C HIS A 63 8.24 17.93 -5.06
N LYS A 64 9.18 17.52 -4.20
CA LYS A 64 9.82 18.40 -3.22
C LYS A 64 10.57 19.55 -3.89
N THR A 65 11.30 19.28 -4.99
CA THR A 65 12.01 20.29 -5.76
C THR A 65 11.04 21.27 -6.42
N LEU A 66 9.94 20.76 -7.02
CA LEU A 66 8.92 21.60 -7.65
C LEU A 66 8.28 22.57 -6.66
N LEU A 67 7.94 22.12 -5.46
CA LEU A 67 7.41 22.98 -4.40
C LEU A 67 8.42 24.03 -3.93
N THR A 68 9.70 23.69 -3.89
CA THR A 68 10.75 24.61 -3.47
C THR A 68 10.99 25.69 -4.53
N VAL A 69 11.05 25.29 -5.82
CA VAL A 69 11.30 26.23 -6.94
C VAL A 69 10.09 27.13 -7.21
N SER A 70 8.88 26.64 -6.99
CA SER A 70 7.64 27.42 -7.21
C SER A 70 7.20 28.28 -6.03
N PHE A 71 8.07 28.51 -5.04
CA PHE A 71 7.73 29.21 -3.79
C PHE A 71 6.52 28.60 -3.08
N GLY A 72 6.32 27.30 -3.21
CA GLY A 72 5.21 26.59 -2.58
C GLY A 72 3.84 26.76 -3.25
N LYS A 73 3.77 27.39 -4.43
CA LYS A 73 2.48 27.65 -5.12
C LYS A 73 2.04 26.54 -6.05
N VAL A 74 2.94 25.68 -6.50
CA VAL A 74 2.65 24.57 -7.43
C VAL A 74 2.89 23.23 -6.74
N GLY A 75 2.07 22.23 -7.07
CA GLY A 75 2.26 20.86 -6.57
C GLY A 75 1.47 20.52 -5.30
N TRP A 76 0.50 21.36 -4.90
CA TRP A 76 -0.39 21.09 -3.76
C TRP A 76 -1.58 20.20 -4.10
N ASP A 77 -1.75 19.83 -5.36
CA ASP A 77 -2.78 18.90 -5.81
C ASP A 77 -2.16 17.81 -6.69
N ALA A 78 -2.36 16.57 -6.34
CA ALA A 78 -1.91 15.39 -7.08
C ALA A 78 -3.12 14.52 -7.43
N GLY A 79 -3.49 14.49 -8.72
CA GLY A 79 -4.63 13.72 -9.18
C GLY A 79 -5.94 14.11 -8.50
N LYS A 80 -6.18 15.40 -8.32
CA LYS A 80 -7.33 16.00 -7.59
C LYS A 80 -7.31 15.75 -6.07
N MET A 81 -6.23 15.18 -5.52
CA MET A 81 -6.04 15.06 -4.07
C MET A 81 -5.18 16.19 -3.55
N PRO A 82 -5.58 16.87 -2.46
CA PRO A 82 -4.72 17.84 -1.81
C PRO A 82 -3.44 17.18 -1.31
N VAL A 83 -2.32 17.88 -1.49
CA VAL A 83 -1.01 17.47 -1.01
C VAL A 83 -0.70 18.20 0.29
N LEU A 84 -0.08 17.51 1.22
CA LEU A 84 0.46 18.06 2.45
C LEU A 84 1.91 17.63 2.67
N LYS A 85 2.65 18.44 3.40
CA LYS A 85 3.95 18.05 3.94
C LYS A 85 3.75 17.59 5.37
N LEU A 86 4.09 16.35 5.66
CA LEU A 86 4.06 15.78 7.01
C LEU A 86 5.47 15.72 7.56
N THR A 87 5.69 16.35 8.72
CA THR A 87 6.95 16.24 9.46
C THR A 87 6.73 15.40 10.71
N THR A 88 7.38 14.26 10.79
CA THR A 88 7.36 13.34 11.92
C THR A 88 8.67 13.38 12.68
N THR A 89 8.69 12.99 13.96
CA THR A 89 9.91 12.74 14.73
C THR A 89 10.37 11.31 14.51
N GLY A 90 11.59 11.13 14.02
CA GLY A 90 12.16 9.80 13.74
C GLY A 90 12.28 8.97 15.00
N ARG A 91 11.59 7.83 15.09
CA ARG A 91 11.50 6.98 16.28
C ARG A 91 12.84 6.46 16.82
N LYS A 92 13.85 6.34 15.93
CA LYS A 92 15.20 5.87 16.31
C LYS A 92 16.19 7.01 16.55
N SER A 93 16.04 8.14 15.85
CA SER A 93 17.04 9.21 15.84
C SER A 93 16.59 10.51 16.50
N GLY A 94 15.29 10.64 16.81
CA GLY A 94 14.70 11.90 17.27
C GLY A 94 14.68 13.02 16.21
N GLN A 95 15.28 12.81 15.06
CA GLN A 95 15.37 13.85 14.03
C GLN A 95 14.06 14.03 13.29
N LYS A 96 13.78 15.27 12.88
CA LYS A 96 12.63 15.60 12.04
C LYS A 96 12.74 14.96 10.66
N ARG A 97 11.68 14.31 10.21
CA ARG A 97 11.58 13.61 8.93
C ARG A 97 10.39 14.13 8.15
N LEU A 98 10.67 14.76 7.02
CA LEU A 98 9.67 15.33 6.12
C LEU A 98 9.29 14.29 5.05
N VAL A 99 7.98 14.17 4.81
CA VAL A 99 7.42 13.43 3.67
C VAL A 99 6.28 14.22 3.06
N MET A 100 6.08 14.08 1.74
CA MET A 100 4.92 14.62 1.05
C MET A 100 3.90 13.51 0.85
N LEU A 101 2.65 13.80 1.22
CA LEU A 101 1.54 12.87 1.16
C LEU A 101 0.32 13.55 0.54
N THR A 102 -0.60 12.72 0.04
CA THR A 102 -1.93 13.15 -0.39
C THR A 102 -2.96 12.79 0.66
N SER A 103 -4.01 13.61 0.77
CA SER A 103 -5.17 13.33 1.60
C SER A 103 -6.38 13.06 0.70
N PRO A 104 -6.83 11.81 0.58
CA PRO A 104 -7.99 11.47 -0.26
C PRO A 104 -9.32 11.97 0.31
N ILE A 105 -9.40 12.14 1.62
CA ILE A 105 -10.59 12.60 2.34
C ILE A 105 -10.20 13.67 3.36
N GLN A 106 -11.02 14.71 3.44
CA GLN A 106 -11.01 15.72 4.50
C GLN A 106 -12.38 15.68 5.17
N ILE A 107 -12.41 15.35 6.47
CA ILE A 107 -13.66 15.28 7.25
C ILE A 107 -13.68 16.52 8.15
N GLY A 108 -14.13 17.65 7.60
CA GLY A 108 -13.97 18.93 8.26
C GLY A 108 -12.48 19.29 8.43
N GLU A 109 -12.06 19.56 9.67
CA GLU A 109 -10.65 19.85 10.00
C GLU A 109 -9.72 18.62 10.09
N PRO A 110 -10.13 17.39 10.50
CA PRO A 110 -9.26 16.24 10.39
C PRO A 110 -8.96 15.88 8.92
N TRP A 111 -7.70 15.83 8.57
CA TRP A 111 -7.22 15.34 7.28
C TRP A 111 -6.88 13.88 7.39
N VAL A 112 -7.36 13.06 6.45
CA VAL A 112 -7.08 11.62 6.44
C VAL A 112 -5.97 11.32 5.45
N ILE A 113 -4.94 10.61 5.89
CA ILE A 113 -3.85 10.11 5.06
C ILE A 113 -3.80 8.57 5.09
N VAL A 114 -3.26 7.96 4.04
CA VAL A 114 -3.28 6.51 3.83
C VAL A 114 -1.87 5.95 3.90
N ALA A 115 -1.61 5.01 4.80
CA ALA A 115 -0.29 4.41 5.01
C ALA A 115 -0.03 3.23 4.03
N SER A 116 -0.32 3.44 2.74
CA SER A 116 -0.28 2.39 1.71
C SER A 116 1.13 1.93 1.34
N LYS A 117 2.11 2.84 1.26
CA LYS A 117 3.45 2.55 0.71
C LYS A 117 3.41 1.84 -0.67
N GLY A 118 2.33 2.10 -1.47
CA GLY A 118 2.14 1.44 -2.77
C GLY A 118 1.73 -0.03 -2.70
N GLY A 119 1.26 -0.53 -1.54
CA GLY A 119 0.91 -1.92 -1.31
C GLY A 119 2.11 -2.81 -0.91
N ASP A 120 3.19 -2.22 -0.40
CA ASP A 120 4.33 -2.94 0.18
C ASP A 120 3.90 -3.59 1.52
N ASP A 121 4.45 -4.76 1.86
CA ASP A 121 4.13 -5.50 3.08
C ASP A 121 4.57 -4.78 4.35
N ASP A 122 5.61 -3.94 4.24
CA ASP A 122 6.04 -3.10 5.35
C ASP A 122 5.25 -1.80 5.45
N HIS A 123 5.04 -1.33 6.65
CA HIS A 123 4.53 0.03 6.88
C HIS A 123 5.54 1.10 6.43
N PRO A 124 5.07 2.27 5.94
CA PRO A 124 5.95 3.39 5.65
C PRO A 124 6.62 3.93 6.91
N ALA A 125 7.86 4.40 6.79
CA ALA A 125 8.65 4.86 7.93
C ALA A 125 7.98 6.01 8.72
N TRP A 126 7.26 6.90 8.03
CA TRP A 126 6.53 7.99 8.67
C TRP A 126 5.39 7.48 9.57
N PHE A 127 4.70 6.39 9.17
CA PHE A 127 3.65 5.76 9.96
C PHE A 127 4.22 5.17 11.26
N LEU A 128 5.33 4.44 11.16
CA LEU A 128 6.02 3.90 12.34
C LEU A 128 6.57 5.01 13.26
N ASN A 129 6.90 6.17 12.70
CA ASN A 129 7.35 7.32 13.49
C ASN A 129 6.19 7.95 14.28
N LEU A 130 5.03 8.14 13.64
CA LEU A 130 3.87 8.71 14.32
C LEU A 130 3.23 7.77 15.35
N GLN A 131 3.36 6.45 15.18
CA GLN A 131 2.98 5.49 16.23
C GLN A 131 3.81 5.68 17.50
N ALA A 132 5.12 5.96 17.34
CA ALA A 132 6.01 6.21 18.47
C ALA A 132 5.88 7.65 19.03
N ASN A 133 5.52 8.61 18.17
CA ASN A 133 5.33 10.02 18.56
C ASN A 133 4.21 10.61 17.69
N PRO A 134 2.98 10.71 18.21
CA PRO A 134 1.82 11.15 17.44
C PRO A 134 1.81 12.65 17.14
N THR A 135 2.63 13.46 17.82
CA THR A 135 2.73 14.89 17.53
C THR A 135 3.48 15.13 16.23
N VAL A 136 2.82 15.73 15.26
CA VAL A 136 3.32 15.97 13.90
C VAL A 136 3.15 17.43 13.50
N GLU A 137 4.01 17.92 12.60
CA GLU A 137 3.80 19.20 11.92
C GLU A 137 3.23 18.91 10.51
N VAL A 138 2.17 19.61 10.16
CA VAL A 138 1.52 19.53 8.87
C VAL A 138 1.58 20.90 8.19
N ASP A 139 2.12 20.92 6.97
CA ASP A 139 2.15 22.12 6.12
C ASP A 139 1.25 21.90 4.90
N ILE A 140 0.22 22.73 4.79
CA ILE A 140 -0.71 22.74 3.68
C ILE A 140 -0.63 24.12 3.03
N ARG A 141 -0.14 24.17 1.80
CA ARG A 141 0.01 25.41 1.03
C ARG A 141 0.75 26.52 1.77
N GLY A 142 1.76 26.16 2.58
CA GLY A 142 2.56 27.09 3.37
C GLY A 142 2.01 27.39 4.76
N LYS A 143 0.77 26.96 5.07
CA LYS A 143 0.21 27.09 6.42
C LYS A 143 0.63 25.87 7.25
N LYS A 144 1.49 26.11 8.22
CA LYS A 144 1.97 25.09 9.16
C LYS A 144 1.10 25.04 10.40
N THR A 145 0.75 23.81 10.81
CA THR A 145 0.00 23.54 12.03
C THR A 145 0.60 22.34 12.75
N THR A 146 0.61 22.37 14.08
CA THR A 146 0.90 21.17 14.88
C THR A 146 -0.40 20.40 15.05
N ARG A 147 -0.32 19.09 14.82
CA ARG A 147 -1.48 18.19 14.86
C ARG A 147 -1.14 16.93 15.63
N THR A 148 -2.18 16.26 16.11
CA THR A 148 -2.07 14.89 16.65
C THR A 148 -2.47 13.91 15.60
N ALA A 149 -1.60 12.94 15.30
CA ALA A 149 -1.88 11.84 14.39
C ALA A 149 -2.55 10.69 15.16
N ARG A 150 -3.75 10.31 14.77
CA ARG A 150 -4.51 9.20 15.33
C ARG A 150 -4.79 8.15 14.25
N ILE A 151 -4.53 6.90 14.56
CA ILE A 151 -4.88 5.78 13.66
C ILE A 151 -6.40 5.58 13.73
N ALA A 152 -7.03 5.39 12.56
CA ALA A 152 -8.45 5.09 12.47
C ALA A 152 -8.79 3.78 13.20
N THR A 153 -9.94 3.73 13.84
CA THR A 153 -10.49 2.47 14.36
C THR A 153 -10.93 1.57 13.21
N SER A 154 -11.22 0.30 13.49
CA SER A 154 -11.73 -0.65 12.48
C SER A 154 -13.07 -0.19 11.91
N GLU A 155 -13.94 0.40 12.73
CA GLU A 155 -15.26 0.91 12.33
C GLU A 155 -15.10 2.14 11.41
N GLU A 156 -14.23 3.08 11.78
CA GLU A 156 -13.93 4.25 10.96
C GLU A 156 -13.34 3.84 9.61
N ARG A 157 -12.41 2.89 9.62
CA ARG A 157 -11.82 2.37 8.40
C ARG A 157 -12.86 1.65 7.52
N THR A 158 -13.71 0.82 8.10
CA THR A 158 -14.79 0.11 7.39
C THR A 158 -15.72 1.10 6.68
N THR A 159 -15.97 2.24 7.28
CA THR A 159 -16.79 3.30 6.70
C THR A 159 -16.05 4.07 5.60
N LEU A 160 -14.81 4.47 5.85
CA LEU A 160 -14.06 5.37 4.97
C LEU A 160 -13.37 4.68 3.80
N TRP A 161 -12.93 3.42 3.96
CA TRP A 161 -12.17 2.71 2.94
C TRP A 161 -12.93 2.54 1.62
N PRO A 162 -14.22 2.14 1.61
CA PRO A 162 -15.00 2.07 0.38
C PRO A 162 -15.11 3.43 -0.33
N GLU A 163 -15.30 4.53 0.40
CA GLU A 163 -15.36 5.88 -0.15
C GLU A 163 -14.02 6.28 -0.81
N ILE A 164 -12.90 6.01 -0.13
CA ILE A 164 -11.56 6.27 -0.64
C ILE A 164 -11.31 5.49 -1.92
N THR A 165 -11.62 4.19 -1.95
CA THR A 165 -11.35 3.31 -3.09
C THR A 165 -12.28 3.56 -4.26
N ALA A 166 -13.52 3.97 -4.03
CA ALA A 166 -14.45 4.39 -5.08
C ALA A 166 -13.95 5.65 -5.78
N LYS A 167 -13.43 6.62 -5.04
CA LYS A 167 -12.91 7.87 -5.57
C LYS A 167 -11.50 7.74 -6.16
N TYR A 168 -10.67 6.87 -5.58
CA TYR A 168 -9.26 6.67 -5.94
C TYR A 168 -8.93 5.17 -5.96
N ALA A 169 -9.22 4.52 -7.09
CA ALA A 169 -9.11 3.07 -7.27
C ALA A 169 -7.71 2.49 -7.01
N ASN A 170 -6.65 3.32 -7.14
CA ASN A 170 -5.29 2.91 -6.83
C ASN A 170 -5.10 2.42 -5.39
N TYR A 171 -5.88 2.94 -4.42
CA TYR A 171 -5.78 2.44 -3.03
C TYR A 171 -6.32 1.03 -2.87
N GLY A 172 -7.40 0.67 -3.59
CA GLY A 172 -7.87 -0.71 -3.69
C GLY A 172 -6.81 -1.62 -4.29
N GLY A 173 -6.19 -1.18 -5.40
CA GLY A 173 -5.06 -1.89 -6.01
C GLY A 173 -3.84 -2.05 -5.08
N TYR A 174 -3.60 -1.12 -4.16
CA TYR A 174 -2.54 -1.27 -3.16
C TYR A 174 -2.91 -2.30 -2.09
N GLN A 175 -4.17 -2.33 -1.63
CA GLN A 175 -4.62 -3.34 -0.66
C GLN A 175 -4.55 -4.76 -1.23
N ASN A 176 -4.83 -4.94 -2.51
CA ASN A 176 -4.76 -6.27 -3.16
C ASN A 176 -3.33 -6.82 -3.30
N LYS A 177 -2.30 -6.03 -2.99
CA LYS A 177 -0.88 -6.42 -3.10
C LYS A 177 -0.25 -6.84 -1.77
N THR A 178 -0.97 -6.69 -0.67
CA THR A 178 -0.47 -6.98 0.67
C THR A 178 -1.57 -7.54 1.55
N ASP A 179 -1.23 -8.52 2.37
CA ASP A 179 -2.14 -9.10 3.36
C ASP A 179 -2.32 -8.21 4.59
N ARG A 180 -1.40 -7.23 4.81
CA ARG A 180 -1.59 -6.29 5.90
C ARG A 180 -2.73 -5.33 5.60
N GLU A 181 -3.56 -5.04 6.58
CA GLU A 181 -4.52 -3.96 6.47
C GLU A 181 -3.78 -2.61 6.34
N ILE A 182 -4.11 -1.85 5.29
CA ILE A 182 -3.54 -0.53 5.06
C ILE A 182 -4.20 0.48 6.01
N PRO A 183 -3.44 1.09 6.95
CA PRO A 183 -4.02 1.99 7.94
C PRO A 183 -4.42 3.33 7.35
N LEU A 184 -5.51 3.89 7.86
CA LEU A 184 -5.88 5.29 7.73
C LEU A 184 -5.40 6.06 8.97
N VAL A 185 -4.99 7.30 8.79
CA VAL A 185 -4.53 8.16 9.88
C VAL A 185 -5.21 9.51 9.78
N PHE A 186 -5.86 9.91 10.86
CA PHE A 186 -6.41 11.25 11.05
C PHE A 186 -5.32 12.18 11.54
N LEU A 187 -5.27 13.36 10.97
CA LEU A 187 -4.41 14.46 11.41
C LEU A 187 -5.30 15.52 12.08
N GLU A 188 -5.49 15.39 13.36
CA GLU A 188 -6.42 16.21 14.17
C GLU A 188 -5.73 17.50 14.62
N LEU A 189 -6.46 18.64 14.61
CA LEU A 189 -5.96 19.86 15.21
C LEU A 189 -5.87 19.68 16.73
N ASN A 190 -4.78 20.17 17.29
CA ASN A 190 -4.69 20.28 18.75
C ASN A 190 -5.64 21.40 19.19
N SER A 191 -6.63 21.05 20.01
CA SER A 191 -7.51 21.99 20.72
C SER A 191 -6.72 22.79 21.76
#